data_73da440688fa0f1f5fda60fc39cddd9d
#
_entry.id   73da440688fa0f1f5fda60fc39cddd9d
#
_cell.length_a   1.000
_cell.length_b   1.000
_cell.length_c   1.000
_cell.angle_alpha   90.00
_cell.angle_beta   90.00
_cell.angle_gamma   90.00
#
_symmetry.space_group_name_H-M   'P 1'
#
loop_
_entity.id
_entity.type
_entity.pdbx_description
1 polymer ?
#
loop_
_entity_poly.entity_id
_entity_poly.type
_entity_poly.pdbx_seq_one_letter_code
_entity_poly.pdbx_strand_id
1 'polypeptide(L)'
;MKALLLLLMGFMSCMPVNDNAVALKDYSAKHAEALAYCKNQGFSQSYYFLVDLSVHSGRNRFYVYDFTQKKITDSGLVTHGSCDVADDNDTKYEKAKFSNADGSHCSSSGKYKIGKRDYSSWGINVKYWLHGLETTNSNAEGRVVVLHSWEAVKDKEIYPDYSPLSWGCPAVSDNFMKRLDARLQKTDKPVLLWVIE
;
A
#
# COMPACT_ATOMS: atom_id res chain seq x y z
N MET A 1 69.64 18.75 23.76
CA MET A 1 68.55 18.90 22.76
C MET A 1 67.49 17.94 23.09
N LYS A 2 66.33 18.40 23.66
CA LYS A 2 65.14 17.55 24.00
C LYS A 2 64.11 17.73 22.92
N ALA A 3 63.85 16.67 22.22
CA ALA A 3 62.77 16.65 21.22
C ALA A 3 61.37 16.49 21.91
N LEU A 4 60.49 17.45 21.71
CA LEU A 4 59.12 17.46 22.21
C LEU A 4 58.23 16.79 21.16
N LEU A 5 57.73 15.61 21.51
CA LEU A 5 56.76 14.85 20.66
C LEU A 5 55.35 15.37 20.94
N LEU A 6 54.76 16.12 20.00
CA LEU A 6 53.32 16.52 20.05
C LEU A 6 52.47 15.37 19.58
N LEU A 7 51.66 14.83 20.50
CA LEU A 7 50.63 13.83 20.22
C LEU A 7 49.37 14.57 19.78
N LEU A 8 49.00 14.52 18.50
CA LEU A 8 47.69 15.00 18.00
C LEU A 8 46.67 13.92 18.33
N MET A 9 45.83 14.18 19.33
CA MET A 9 44.58 13.41 19.54
C MET A 9 43.51 13.92 18.56
N GLY A 10 43.25 13.13 17.52
CA GLY A 10 42.13 13.37 16.63
C GLY A 10 40.81 13.04 17.35
N PHE A 11 40.01 14.06 17.65
CA PHE A 11 38.62 13.89 18.08
C PHE A 11 37.79 13.41 16.88
N MET A 12 37.47 12.13 16.85
CA MET A 12 36.52 11.54 15.92
C MET A 12 35.10 11.89 16.43
N SER A 13 34.57 13.00 15.90
CA SER A 13 33.19 13.41 16.19
C SER A 13 32.24 12.40 15.59
N CYS A 14 31.70 11.52 16.42
CA CYS A 14 30.59 10.66 16.06
C CYS A 14 29.30 11.54 15.96
N MET A 15 28.92 11.93 14.74
CA MET A 15 27.63 12.57 14.54
C MET A 15 26.53 11.53 14.82
N PRO A 16 25.50 11.87 15.62
CA PRO A 16 24.39 10.97 15.81
C PRO A 16 23.68 10.82 14.46
N VAL A 17 23.61 9.60 13.94
CA VAL A 17 22.71 9.23 12.86
C VAL A 17 21.30 9.41 13.41
N ASN A 18 20.60 10.40 12.90
CA ASN A 18 19.22 10.66 13.28
C ASN A 18 18.33 9.62 12.55
N ASP A 19 18.28 8.41 13.08
CA ASP A 19 17.37 7.35 12.65
C ASP A 19 15.94 7.72 13.09
N ASN A 20 15.32 8.67 12.40
CA ASN A 20 13.88 8.80 12.39
C ASN A 20 13.24 7.65 11.56
N ALA A 21 13.58 6.42 11.88
CA ALA A 21 12.81 5.27 11.46
C ALA A 21 11.46 5.38 12.17
N VAL A 22 10.45 5.87 11.44
CA VAL A 22 9.06 5.81 11.92
C VAL A 22 8.78 4.35 12.24
N ALA A 23 8.56 4.04 13.53
CA ALA A 23 8.24 2.69 13.95
C ALA A 23 7.08 2.16 13.09
N LEU A 24 7.29 1.04 12.41
CA LEU A 24 6.23 0.38 11.65
C LEU A 24 5.05 0.14 12.60
N LYS A 25 3.86 0.53 12.17
CA LYS A 25 2.62 0.23 12.90
C LYS A 25 2.56 -1.28 13.18
N ASP A 26 2.14 -1.66 14.37
CA ASP A 26 1.90 -3.07 14.68
C ASP A 26 0.59 -3.54 14.02
N TYR A 27 0.73 -4.40 13.03
CA TYR A 27 -0.39 -5.03 12.32
C TYR A 27 -0.64 -6.48 12.77
N SER A 28 -0.08 -6.95 13.88
CA SER A 28 -0.16 -8.35 14.32
C SER A 28 -1.61 -8.85 14.43
N ALA A 29 -2.49 -8.04 15.04
CA ALA A 29 -3.92 -8.34 15.15
C ALA A 29 -4.60 -8.42 13.77
N LYS A 30 -4.27 -7.50 12.85
CA LYS A 30 -4.80 -7.50 11.48
C LYS A 30 -4.33 -8.71 10.68
N HIS A 31 -3.07 -9.11 10.85
CA HIS A 31 -2.53 -10.31 10.20
C HIS A 31 -3.22 -11.59 10.70
N ALA A 32 -3.50 -11.68 12.01
CA ALA A 32 -4.22 -12.81 12.58
C ALA A 32 -5.68 -12.87 12.08
N GLU A 33 -6.38 -11.72 12.03
CA GLU A 33 -7.73 -11.62 11.49
C GLU A 33 -7.79 -11.99 10.01
N ALA A 34 -6.85 -11.47 9.20
CA ALA A 34 -6.76 -11.79 7.78
C ALA A 34 -6.56 -13.29 7.54
N LEU A 35 -5.67 -13.94 8.31
CA LEU A 35 -5.46 -15.39 8.20
C LEU A 35 -6.71 -16.18 8.57
N ALA A 36 -7.39 -15.81 9.66
CA ALA A 36 -8.65 -16.45 10.07
C ALA A 36 -9.72 -16.29 8.98
N TYR A 37 -9.87 -15.10 8.42
CA TYR A 37 -10.77 -14.83 7.31
C TYR A 37 -10.44 -15.69 6.08
N CYS A 38 -9.18 -15.72 5.68
CA CYS A 38 -8.72 -16.51 4.52
C CYS A 38 -9.02 -18.00 4.69
N LYS A 39 -8.82 -18.56 5.89
CA LYS A 39 -9.16 -19.95 6.21
C LYS A 39 -10.65 -20.22 6.07
N ASN A 40 -11.48 -19.35 6.64
CA ASN A 40 -12.92 -19.54 6.70
C ASN A 40 -13.59 -19.33 5.34
N GLN A 41 -13.05 -18.49 4.47
CA GLN A 41 -13.64 -18.11 3.18
C GLN A 41 -12.95 -18.76 1.98
N GLY A 42 -12.01 -19.68 2.20
CA GLY A 42 -11.33 -20.41 1.12
C GLY A 42 -10.33 -19.58 0.30
N PHE A 43 -9.83 -18.49 0.84
CA PHE A 43 -8.79 -17.66 0.23
C PHE A 43 -7.40 -18.29 0.37
N SER A 44 -6.42 -17.73 -0.34
CA SER A 44 -5.01 -18.09 -0.19
C SER A 44 -4.56 -17.92 1.27
N GLN A 45 -3.87 -18.94 1.80
CA GLN A 45 -3.26 -18.91 3.12
C GLN A 45 -1.74 -18.71 3.03
N SER A 46 -1.22 -18.40 1.86
CA SER A 46 0.21 -18.10 1.67
C SER A 46 0.51 -16.65 1.99
N TYR A 47 -0.30 -15.72 1.48
CA TYR A 47 -0.13 -14.29 1.70
C TYR A 47 -1.44 -13.54 1.47
N TYR A 48 -1.47 -12.28 1.90
CA TYR A 48 -2.51 -11.31 1.56
C TYR A 48 -1.91 -9.92 1.37
N PHE A 49 -2.69 -8.99 0.86
CA PHE A 49 -2.31 -7.60 0.71
C PHE A 49 -3.03 -6.73 1.75
N LEU A 50 -2.26 -5.90 2.44
CA LEU A 50 -2.77 -4.88 3.36
C LEU A 50 -2.46 -3.50 2.82
N VAL A 51 -3.46 -2.65 2.72
CA VAL A 51 -3.33 -1.24 2.36
C VAL A 51 -3.78 -0.40 3.54
N ASP A 52 -2.87 0.33 4.17
CA ASP A 52 -3.19 1.24 5.28
C ASP A 52 -3.19 2.69 4.79
N LEU A 53 -4.38 3.22 4.52
CA LEU A 53 -4.53 4.58 4.02
C LEU A 53 -4.45 5.66 5.10
N SER A 54 -4.29 5.29 6.39
CA SER A 54 -3.93 6.24 7.44
C SER A 54 -2.45 6.63 7.43
N VAL A 55 -1.60 5.82 6.75
CA VAL A 55 -0.19 6.13 6.54
C VAL A 55 -0.06 7.17 5.43
N HIS A 56 0.87 8.12 5.60
CA HIS A 56 1.15 9.17 4.62
C HIS A 56 1.40 8.60 3.21
N SER A 57 0.82 9.23 2.17
CA SER A 57 0.86 8.67 0.80
C SER A 57 2.25 8.63 0.17
N GLY A 58 3.19 9.41 0.67
CA GLY A 58 4.59 9.37 0.27
C GLY A 58 5.42 8.26 0.93
N ARG A 59 4.82 7.46 1.82
CA ARG A 59 5.45 6.30 2.45
C ARG A 59 4.85 5.00 1.93
N ASN A 60 5.60 3.92 2.04
CA ASN A 60 5.10 2.59 1.73
C ASN A 60 3.94 2.25 2.66
N ARG A 61 2.78 2.02 2.09
CA ARG A 61 1.52 1.74 2.80
C ARG A 61 0.68 0.65 2.13
N PHE A 62 1.21 0.03 1.07
CA PHE A 62 0.73 -1.24 0.51
C PHE A 62 1.74 -2.31 0.91
N TYR A 63 1.29 -3.34 1.62
CA TYR A 63 2.14 -4.40 2.16
C TYR A 63 1.71 -5.77 1.64
N VAL A 64 2.70 -6.59 1.31
CA VAL A 64 2.52 -8.02 1.06
C VAL A 64 2.95 -8.77 2.31
N TYR A 65 2.00 -9.33 3.04
CA TYR A 65 2.28 -10.10 4.23
C TYR A 65 2.23 -11.60 3.93
N ASP A 66 3.32 -12.29 4.19
CA ASP A 66 3.46 -13.74 4.04
C ASP A 66 3.07 -14.43 5.35
N PHE A 67 2.03 -15.25 5.31
CA PHE A 67 1.54 -15.96 6.49
C PHE A 67 2.48 -17.05 6.99
N THR A 68 3.27 -17.65 6.09
CA THR A 68 4.23 -18.73 6.44
C THR A 68 5.46 -18.12 7.11
N GLN A 69 6.00 -17.06 6.52
CA GLN A 69 7.16 -16.36 7.06
C GLN A 69 6.82 -15.42 8.21
N LYS A 70 5.52 -15.13 8.42
CA LYS A 70 4.98 -14.19 9.43
C LYS A 70 5.63 -12.80 9.36
N LYS A 71 5.84 -12.30 8.15
CA LYS A 71 6.46 -10.99 7.92
C LYS A 71 5.96 -10.32 6.65
N ILE A 72 6.12 -8.99 6.58
CA ILE A 72 5.99 -8.24 5.34
C ILE A 72 7.17 -8.60 4.44
N THR A 73 6.90 -9.12 3.26
CA THR A 73 7.91 -9.57 2.28
C THR A 73 8.11 -8.61 1.13
N ASP A 74 7.18 -7.67 0.94
CA ASP A 74 7.26 -6.62 -0.07
C ASP A 74 6.35 -5.45 0.34
N SER A 75 6.69 -4.24 -0.11
CA SER A 75 5.89 -3.05 0.14
C SER A 75 6.07 -2.02 -0.96
N GLY A 76 5.12 -1.10 -1.07
CA GLY A 76 5.19 -0.04 -2.06
C GLY A 76 4.26 1.14 -1.73
N LEU A 77 4.45 2.22 -2.48
CA LEU A 77 3.52 3.33 -2.51
C LEU A 77 2.22 2.91 -3.16
N VAL A 78 1.12 3.48 -2.70
CA VAL A 78 -0.20 3.29 -3.30
C VAL A 78 -1.00 4.59 -3.22
N THR A 79 -1.74 4.89 -4.26
CA THR A 79 -2.66 6.04 -4.31
C THR A 79 -3.89 5.81 -3.44
N HIS A 80 -4.58 6.89 -3.11
CA HIS A 80 -5.96 6.88 -2.65
C HIS A 80 -6.81 7.80 -3.52
N GLY A 81 -8.12 7.71 -3.38
CA GLY A 81 -9.07 8.49 -4.16
C GLY A 81 -9.06 9.97 -3.81
N SER A 82 -9.20 10.82 -4.82
CA SER A 82 -9.23 12.28 -4.66
C SER A 82 -10.41 12.75 -3.82
N CYS A 83 -11.54 12.00 -3.85
CA CYS A 83 -12.77 12.44 -3.19
C CYS A 83 -13.14 13.90 -3.54
N ASP A 84 -12.84 14.32 -4.77
CA ASP A 84 -12.93 15.69 -5.25
C ASP A 84 -14.37 16.21 -5.42
N VAL A 85 -15.32 15.30 -5.29
CA VAL A 85 -16.76 15.63 -5.24
C VAL A 85 -17.24 16.02 -3.84
N ALA A 86 -16.38 15.94 -2.82
CA ALA A 86 -16.69 16.38 -1.47
C ALA A 86 -16.33 17.86 -1.29
N ASP A 87 -17.28 18.66 -0.85
CA ASP A 87 -17.18 20.14 -0.78
C ASP A 87 -16.03 20.65 0.12
N ASP A 88 -15.48 19.85 1.02
CA ASP A 88 -14.49 20.26 2.03
C ASP A 88 -13.18 19.45 1.97
N ASN A 89 -12.76 19.02 0.79
CA ASN A 89 -11.62 18.11 0.67
C ASN A 89 -10.27 18.81 0.44
N ASP A 90 -9.98 19.87 1.18
CA ASP A 90 -8.73 20.63 1.08
C ASP A 90 -7.50 19.81 1.50
N THR A 91 -7.69 18.79 2.35
CA THR A 91 -6.63 17.90 2.84
C THR A 91 -6.50 16.59 2.04
N LYS A 92 -7.03 16.55 0.83
CA LYS A 92 -7.09 15.33 0.00
C LYS A 92 -5.76 14.62 -0.25
N TYR A 93 -4.65 15.35 -0.24
CA TYR A 93 -3.32 14.75 -0.37
C TYR A 93 -2.83 14.14 0.95
N GLU A 94 -3.23 14.70 2.08
CA GLU A 94 -2.77 14.31 3.41
C GLU A 94 -3.55 13.13 3.97
N LYS A 95 -4.88 13.13 3.75
CA LYS A 95 -5.81 12.16 4.34
C LYS A 95 -6.73 11.56 3.29
N ALA A 96 -6.80 10.24 3.28
CA ALA A 96 -7.82 9.55 2.52
C ALA A 96 -9.20 9.79 3.15
N LYS A 97 -10.19 10.13 2.32
CA LYS A 97 -11.61 10.04 2.67
C LYS A 97 -12.20 8.80 2.02
N PHE A 98 -13.24 8.25 2.61
CA PHE A 98 -13.84 6.98 2.20
C PHE A 98 -15.30 7.15 1.82
N SER A 99 -15.69 6.54 0.72
CA SER A 99 -17.08 6.45 0.29
C SER A 99 -17.27 5.26 -0.63
N ASN A 100 -18.43 4.59 -0.51
CA ASN A 100 -18.86 3.55 -1.43
C ASN A 100 -19.87 4.05 -2.48
N ALA A 101 -20.20 5.35 -2.46
CA ALA A 101 -21.11 5.95 -3.42
C ALA A 101 -20.51 5.98 -4.82
N ASP A 102 -21.33 5.70 -5.83
CA ASP A 102 -20.94 5.85 -7.22
C ASP A 102 -20.58 7.31 -7.54
N GLY A 103 -19.57 7.51 -8.40
CA GLY A 103 -19.08 8.83 -8.77
C GLY A 103 -18.37 9.59 -7.66
N SER A 104 -18.19 9.03 -6.45
CA SER A 104 -17.56 9.74 -5.32
C SER A 104 -16.06 10.01 -5.49
N HIS A 105 -15.39 9.30 -6.37
CA HIS A 105 -13.93 9.32 -6.55
C HIS A 105 -13.12 9.02 -5.28
N CYS A 106 -13.79 8.56 -4.21
CA CYS A 106 -13.14 8.19 -2.96
C CYS A 106 -12.63 6.75 -2.98
N SER A 107 -11.65 6.43 -2.17
CA SER A 107 -11.35 5.05 -1.81
C SER A 107 -12.52 4.46 -1.01
N SER A 108 -12.65 3.14 -1.00
CA SER A 108 -13.55 2.41 -0.10
C SER A 108 -12.73 1.52 0.81
N SER A 109 -13.01 1.55 2.12
CA SER A 109 -12.35 0.67 3.08
C SER A 109 -13.01 -0.72 3.10
N GLY A 110 -12.29 -1.70 3.63
CA GLY A 110 -12.80 -3.05 3.80
C GLY A 110 -12.01 -4.12 3.06
N LYS A 111 -12.50 -5.35 3.12
CA LYS A 111 -11.91 -6.53 2.48
C LYS A 111 -12.38 -6.66 1.04
N TYR A 112 -11.46 -7.04 0.17
CA TYR A 112 -11.71 -7.28 -1.25
C TYR A 112 -11.19 -8.66 -1.65
N LYS A 113 -11.93 -9.32 -2.53
CA LYS A 113 -11.39 -10.43 -3.32
C LYS A 113 -10.69 -9.85 -4.55
N ILE A 114 -9.41 -10.17 -4.75
CA ILE A 114 -8.74 -9.91 -6.01
C ILE A 114 -9.31 -10.86 -7.04
N GLY A 115 -9.88 -10.29 -8.09
CA GLY A 115 -10.60 -11.01 -9.14
C GLY A 115 -9.75 -11.23 -10.38
N LYS A 116 -10.41 -11.21 -11.54
CA LYS A 116 -9.81 -11.50 -12.84
C LYS A 116 -8.71 -10.49 -13.19
N ARG A 117 -7.59 -11.01 -13.71
CA ARG A 117 -6.58 -10.23 -14.43
C ARG A 117 -7.14 -9.76 -15.78
N ASP A 118 -6.94 -8.49 -16.12
CA ASP A 118 -7.49 -7.89 -17.31
C ASP A 118 -6.54 -6.81 -17.88
N TYR A 119 -6.85 -6.31 -19.07
CA TYR A 119 -6.12 -5.21 -19.68
C TYR A 119 -6.41 -3.88 -18.98
N SER A 120 -5.38 -3.07 -18.80
CA SER A 120 -5.45 -1.68 -18.32
C SER A 120 -4.85 -0.75 -19.38
N SER A 121 -5.44 0.44 -19.56
CA SER A 121 -4.82 1.50 -20.34
C SER A 121 -3.69 2.24 -19.59
N TRP A 122 -3.45 1.89 -18.33
CA TRP A 122 -2.46 2.52 -17.45
C TRP A 122 -1.26 1.62 -17.19
N GLY A 123 -0.10 2.24 -16.96
CA GLY A 123 1.12 1.60 -16.49
C GLY A 123 1.55 0.41 -17.32
N ILE A 124 1.71 -0.77 -16.72
CA ILE A 124 2.15 -2.00 -17.42
C ILE A 124 1.04 -2.71 -18.19
N ASN A 125 -0.07 -2.05 -18.43
CA ASN A 125 -1.26 -2.57 -19.12
C ASN A 125 -1.91 -3.80 -18.44
N VAL A 126 -1.80 -3.89 -17.11
CA VAL A 126 -2.39 -4.95 -16.30
C VAL A 126 -3.23 -4.33 -15.19
N LYS A 127 -4.43 -4.88 -15.00
CA LYS A 127 -5.27 -4.62 -13.83
C LYS A 127 -5.85 -5.90 -13.26
N TYR A 128 -6.26 -5.84 -11.99
CA TYR A 128 -7.06 -6.84 -11.32
C TYR A 128 -8.36 -6.22 -10.82
N TRP A 129 -9.48 -6.80 -11.16
CA TRP A 129 -10.77 -6.41 -10.63
C TRP A 129 -10.80 -6.61 -9.12
N LEU A 130 -11.41 -5.67 -8.39
CA LEU A 130 -11.58 -5.77 -6.95
C LEU A 130 -13.06 -5.95 -6.62
N HIS A 131 -13.41 -7.11 -6.07
CA HIS A 131 -14.76 -7.39 -5.62
C HIS A 131 -14.88 -7.08 -4.12
N GLY A 132 -15.67 -6.07 -3.77
CA GLY A 132 -15.93 -5.69 -2.38
C GLY A 132 -16.67 -6.79 -1.63
N LEU A 133 -16.26 -7.07 -0.40
CA LEU A 133 -16.81 -8.15 0.44
C LEU A 133 -17.58 -7.62 1.66
N GLU A 134 -17.65 -6.30 1.81
CA GLU A 134 -18.27 -5.62 2.94
C GLU A 134 -19.19 -4.50 2.44
N THR A 135 -20.10 -4.02 3.29
CA THR A 135 -21.03 -2.93 2.93
C THR A 135 -20.29 -1.63 2.56
N THR A 136 -19.11 -1.41 3.16
CA THR A 136 -18.27 -0.24 2.91
C THR A 136 -17.66 -0.20 1.52
N ASN A 137 -17.66 -1.32 0.78
CA ASN A 137 -17.07 -1.44 -0.54
C ASN A 137 -17.91 -2.29 -1.53
N SER A 138 -19.17 -2.55 -1.22
CA SER A 138 -20.05 -3.41 -2.04
C SER A 138 -20.24 -2.91 -3.48
N ASN A 139 -20.06 -1.62 -3.74
CA ASN A 139 -20.20 -1.01 -5.07
C ASN A 139 -18.87 -1.01 -5.87
N ALA A 140 -17.80 -1.62 -5.36
CA ALA A 140 -16.47 -1.55 -5.97
C ALA A 140 -16.47 -1.97 -7.45
N GLU A 141 -17.17 -3.05 -7.80
CA GLU A 141 -17.26 -3.55 -9.18
C GLU A 141 -18.00 -2.58 -10.09
N GLY A 142 -19.17 -2.08 -9.66
CA GLY A 142 -19.95 -1.08 -10.40
C GLY A 142 -19.18 0.24 -10.59
N ARG A 143 -18.37 0.62 -9.62
CA ARG A 143 -17.49 1.78 -9.66
C ARG A 143 -16.17 1.53 -10.42
N VAL A 144 -15.96 0.34 -10.96
CA VAL A 144 -14.75 -0.05 -11.69
C VAL A 144 -13.49 0.12 -10.84
N VAL A 145 -13.56 -0.22 -9.54
CA VAL A 145 -12.39 -0.18 -8.66
C VAL A 145 -11.48 -1.37 -8.97
N VAL A 146 -10.24 -1.08 -9.36
CA VAL A 146 -9.26 -2.07 -9.80
C VAL A 146 -7.88 -1.79 -9.19
N LEU A 147 -7.11 -2.85 -8.95
CA LEU A 147 -5.68 -2.74 -8.66
C LEU A 147 -4.93 -2.64 -10.00
N HIS A 148 -4.19 -1.57 -10.21
CA HIS A 148 -3.40 -1.36 -11.44
C HIS A 148 -2.12 -0.57 -11.14
N SER A 149 -1.25 -0.43 -12.13
CA SER A 149 -0.11 0.49 -12.01
C SER A 149 -0.37 1.81 -12.72
N TRP A 150 0.39 2.81 -12.28
CA TRP A 150 0.45 4.12 -12.89
C TRP A 150 1.89 4.66 -12.79
N GLU A 151 2.47 5.06 -13.91
CA GLU A 151 3.85 5.54 -14.02
C GLU A 151 4.15 6.78 -13.17
N ALA A 152 3.11 7.55 -12.79
CA ALA A 152 3.26 8.68 -11.88
C ALA A 152 3.56 8.27 -10.44
N VAL A 153 3.20 7.03 -10.03
CA VAL A 153 3.50 6.51 -8.70
C VAL A 153 4.95 6.04 -8.66
N LYS A 154 5.72 6.55 -7.69
CA LYS A 154 7.15 6.25 -7.57
C LYS A 154 7.40 4.87 -6.95
N ASP A 155 8.55 4.27 -7.27
CA ASP A 155 8.96 2.96 -6.72
C ASP A 155 9.48 3.04 -5.27
N LYS A 156 9.93 4.21 -4.85
CA LYS A 156 10.51 4.47 -3.53
C LYS A 156 9.68 5.50 -2.78
N GLU A 157 9.80 5.49 -1.48
CA GLU A 157 9.22 6.53 -0.63
C GLU A 157 9.68 7.93 -1.05
N ILE A 158 8.73 8.85 -1.04
CA ILE A 158 8.91 10.25 -1.44
C ILE A 158 8.56 11.23 -0.31
N TYR A 159 8.31 10.72 0.90
CA TYR A 159 8.04 11.57 2.06
C TYR A 159 9.10 12.67 2.21
N PRO A 160 8.72 13.96 2.43
CA PRO A 160 7.38 14.44 2.78
C PRO A 160 6.44 14.72 1.60
N ASP A 161 6.85 14.47 0.35
CA ASP A 161 5.98 14.61 -0.82
C ASP A 161 4.84 13.58 -0.81
N TYR A 162 3.82 13.77 -1.64
CA TYR A 162 2.62 12.95 -1.72
C TYR A 162 2.57 12.14 -3.01
N SER A 163 2.06 10.91 -2.94
CA SER A 163 1.65 10.17 -4.14
C SER A 163 0.49 10.86 -4.84
N PRO A 164 0.36 10.71 -6.18
CA PRO A 164 -0.79 11.26 -6.90
C PRO A 164 -2.11 10.66 -6.38
N LEU A 165 -3.20 11.37 -6.64
CA LEU A 165 -4.55 10.93 -6.29
C LEU A 165 -5.17 10.16 -7.44
N SER A 166 -5.87 9.06 -7.14
CA SER A 166 -6.69 8.30 -8.09
C SER A 166 -8.16 8.69 -8.00
N TRP A 167 -9.02 8.00 -8.72
CA TRP A 167 -10.47 8.06 -8.57
C TRP A 167 -11.02 6.87 -7.75
N GLY A 168 -10.27 6.48 -6.72
CA GLY A 168 -10.64 5.42 -5.79
C GLY A 168 -9.91 4.10 -5.99
N CYS A 169 -9.29 3.88 -7.16
CA CYS A 169 -8.47 2.70 -7.41
C CYS A 169 -7.17 2.74 -6.60
N PRO A 170 -6.73 1.63 -5.99
CA PRO A 170 -5.38 1.50 -5.48
C PRO A 170 -4.42 1.35 -6.67
N ALA A 171 -3.81 2.46 -7.12
CA ALA A 171 -2.76 2.43 -8.13
C ALA A 171 -1.38 2.40 -7.47
N VAL A 172 -0.47 1.61 -8.03
CA VAL A 172 0.90 1.41 -7.52
C VAL A 172 1.92 1.71 -8.63
N SER A 173 3.22 1.70 -8.32
CA SER A 173 4.25 1.84 -9.35
C SER A 173 4.30 0.64 -10.30
N ASP A 174 4.83 0.86 -11.50
CA ASP A 174 4.96 -0.19 -12.52
C ASP A 174 5.80 -1.37 -12.05
N ASN A 175 6.91 -1.11 -11.38
CA ASN A 175 7.78 -2.18 -10.90
C ASN A 175 7.15 -2.95 -9.73
N PHE A 176 6.42 -2.27 -8.84
CA PHE A 176 5.70 -2.95 -7.79
C PHE A 176 4.56 -3.81 -8.36
N MET A 177 3.81 -3.28 -9.34
CA MET A 177 2.75 -4.04 -10.01
C MET A 177 3.28 -5.30 -10.72
N LYS A 178 4.45 -5.23 -11.38
CA LYS A 178 5.09 -6.43 -11.97
C LYS A 178 5.35 -7.52 -10.93
N ARG A 179 5.77 -7.15 -9.72
CA ARG A 179 6.00 -8.11 -8.63
C ARG A 179 4.70 -8.69 -8.08
N LEU A 180 3.66 -7.84 -7.93
CA LEU A 180 2.32 -8.28 -7.51
C LEU A 180 1.71 -9.22 -8.55
N ASP A 181 1.75 -8.86 -9.83
CA ASP A 181 1.25 -9.65 -10.95
C ASP A 181 1.92 -11.04 -11.00
N ALA A 182 3.24 -11.08 -10.89
CA ALA A 182 3.99 -12.34 -10.86
C ALA A 182 3.62 -13.27 -9.68
N ARG A 183 3.22 -12.71 -8.53
CA ARG A 183 2.71 -13.48 -7.39
C ARG A 183 1.30 -13.97 -7.62
N LEU A 184 0.42 -13.09 -8.09
CA LEU A 184 -1.00 -13.39 -8.31
C LEU A 184 -1.18 -14.48 -9.37
N GLN A 185 -0.40 -14.46 -10.46
CA GLN A 185 -0.45 -15.48 -11.51
C GLN A 185 -0.01 -16.88 -11.06
N LYS A 186 0.70 -17.00 -9.94
CA LYS A 186 1.15 -18.27 -9.36
C LYS A 186 0.22 -18.80 -8.26
N THR A 187 -0.89 -18.12 -8.00
CA THR A 187 -1.78 -18.40 -6.89
C THR A 187 -3.11 -18.93 -7.40
N ASP A 188 -3.44 -20.17 -7.08
CA ASP A 188 -4.66 -20.85 -7.57
C ASP A 188 -5.92 -20.43 -6.79
N LYS A 189 -5.77 -19.90 -5.60
CA LYS A 189 -6.88 -19.43 -4.74
C LYS A 189 -7.03 -17.92 -4.79
N PRO A 190 -8.23 -17.39 -4.58
CA PRO A 190 -8.43 -15.96 -4.45
C PRO A 190 -7.50 -15.36 -3.39
N VAL A 191 -6.94 -14.19 -3.66
CA VAL A 191 -6.10 -13.45 -2.71
C VAL A 191 -6.92 -12.33 -2.07
N LEU A 192 -6.79 -12.18 -0.76
CA LEU A 192 -7.38 -11.09 0.00
C LEU A 192 -6.55 -9.81 -0.19
N LEU A 193 -7.22 -8.70 -0.51
CA LEU A 193 -6.71 -7.35 -0.35
C LEU A 193 -7.56 -6.66 0.71
N TRP A 194 -6.95 -6.08 1.73
CA TRP A 194 -7.66 -5.39 2.80
C TRP A 194 -7.21 -3.94 2.90
N VAL A 195 -8.16 -3.01 2.64
CA VAL A 195 -7.95 -1.57 2.79
C VAL A 195 -8.44 -1.16 4.17
N ILE A 196 -7.56 -0.56 4.97
CA ILE A 196 -7.86 -0.01 6.30
C ILE A 196 -7.61 1.51 6.34
N GLU A 197 -8.24 2.15 7.34
CA GLU A 197 -8.19 3.57 7.66
C GLU A 197 -7.64 3.84 9.06
#